data_a42aeb640969c46365e35453c66fc6e7
#
_entry.id   a42aeb640969c46365e35453c66fc6e7
#
_cell.length_a   1.000
_cell.length_b   1.000
_cell.length_c   1.000
_cell.angle_alpha   90.00
_cell.angle_beta   90.00
_cell.angle_gamma   90.00
#
_symmetry.space_group_name_H-M   'P 1'
#
loop_
_entity.id
_entity.type
_entity.pdbx_description
1 polymer ?
#
loop_
_entity_poly.entity_id
_entity_poly.type
_entity_poly.pdbx_seq_one_letter_code
_entity_poly.pdbx_strand_id
1 'polypeptide(L)'
;MSAGQRVREPRAAHAALQLPRAPNPAPEIFLWTRAAIWAAALFAFFVFVPNRHPRAGRWDDPSLTHDLGAITDVWARWDSVWFLRIAEHGYDAASGAASAFYPLYPGTVAVVGRALFGHYVLAGILISLVAALGSFLLLHRVAEERLGADGARRTVLYLAVFPFALFLQAVYSESLYLLLTLAAFALAERKRFLAAGGVTGLALLTRPTGLALLPALALLAWRERDRLRAVGSLAVAPLLFAAYPLYLWQAEGDPWAFLHAQRIWTRHLSPAGPLGGIWDGLRAGWAGVEQLASGSHTHVYWTAVQNTDPLRAATLNLENLAFLVLFVALTVIAWRRFGAPYGLFAAVSLAIPLSVPSERWPLLSMPRFGLTIFPLFLALASIGARPRVHTAILAVSSLLLGVAVVQWALWQWVA
;
A
#
# COMPACT_ATOMS: atom_id res chain seq x y z
N MET A 1 -23.97 -34.11 -70.38
CA MET A 1 -22.61 -34.25 -69.83
C MET A 1 -22.00 -32.85 -69.80
N SER A 2 -21.98 -32.22 -68.61
CA SER A 2 -21.24 -30.95 -68.43
C SER A 2 -20.70 -30.97 -67.00
N ALA A 3 -19.34 -31.04 -66.91
CA ALA A 3 -18.63 -31.07 -65.67
C ALA A 3 -18.48 -29.65 -65.09
N GLY A 4 -19.08 -29.38 -63.95
CA GLY A 4 -18.92 -28.15 -63.22
C GLY A 4 -17.55 -28.11 -62.52
N GLN A 5 -16.67 -27.28 -63.01
CA GLN A 5 -15.41 -26.88 -62.30
C GLN A 5 -15.77 -26.03 -61.08
N ARG A 6 -15.54 -26.55 -59.86
CA ARG A 6 -15.52 -25.73 -58.64
C ARG A 6 -14.18 -25.01 -58.57
N VAL A 7 -14.24 -23.68 -58.74
CA VAL A 7 -13.13 -22.79 -58.48
C VAL A 7 -12.91 -22.78 -56.98
N ARG A 8 -11.76 -23.24 -56.50
CA ARG A 8 -11.26 -23.10 -55.13
C ARG A 8 -10.75 -21.70 -55.00
N GLU A 9 -11.48 -20.85 -54.24
CA GLU A 9 -10.93 -19.58 -53.76
C GLU A 9 -9.73 -19.83 -52.82
N PRO A 10 -8.60 -19.11 -53.00
CA PRO A 10 -7.47 -19.20 -52.08
C PRO A 10 -7.85 -18.48 -50.76
N ARG A 11 -7.89 -19.27 -49.68
CA ARG A 11 -7.91 -18.69 -48.31
C ARG A 11 -6.65 -17.85 -48.12
N ALA A 12 -6.75 -16.55 -48.28
CA ALA A 12 -5.75 -15.59 -47.85
C ALA A 12 -5.68 -15.65 -46.32
N ALA A 13 -4.67 -16.36 -45.83
CA ALA A 13 -4.27 -16.31 -44.43
C ALA A 13 -3.84 -14.87 -44.12
N HIS A 14 -4.70 -14.11 -43.44
CA HIS A 14 -4.27 -12.88 -42.81
C HIS A 14 -3.28 -13.25 -41.71
N ALA A 15 -2.01 -13.31 -42.08
CA ALA A 15 -0.90 -13.15 -41.14
C ALA A 15 -1.00 -11.71 -40.61
N ALA A 16 -1.71 -11.54 -39.50
CA ALA A 16 -1.67 -10.30 -38.77
C ALA A 16 -0.20 -10.05 -38.43
N LEU A 17 0.42 -9.09 -39.10
CA LEU A 17 1.74 -8.55 -38.75
C LEU A 17 1.64 -8.17 -37.25
N GLN A 18 2.25 -8.99 -36.41
CA GLN A 18 2.43 -8.66 -35.00
C GLN A 18 3.43 -7.50 -34.99
N LEU A 19 2.90 -6.28 -34.95
CA LEU A 19 3.69 -5.11 -34.68
C LEU A 19 4.53 -5.37 -33.42
N PRO A 20 5.82 -5.02 -33.39
CA PRO A 20 6.65 -5.21 -32.22
C PRO A 20 5.94 -4.52 -31.04
N ARG A 21 5.74 -5.27 -29.95
CA ARG A 21 5.12 -4.70 -28.74
C ARG A 21 5.96 -3.50 -28.32
N ALA A 22 5.28 -2.38 -28.09
CA ALA A 22 5.94 -1.20 -27.52
C ALA A 22 6.68 -1.59 -26.23
N PRO A 23 7.88 -1.07 -25.99
CA PRO A 23 8.63 -1.38 -24.78
C PRO A 23 7.81 -1.04 -23.54
N ASN A 24 7.90 -1.89 -22.52
CA ASN A 24 7.19 -1.67 -21.27
C ASN A 24 7.68 -0.37 -20.59
N PRO A 25 6.84 0.66 -20.42
CA PRO A 25 7.25 1.95 -19.86
C PRO A 25 7.44 1.93 -18.33
N ALA A 26 7.11 0.83 -17.65
CA ALA A 26 7.14 0.76 -16.17
C ALA A 26 8.53 1.02 -15.57
N PRO A 27 9.66 0.51 -16.13
CA PRO A 27 10.99 0.82 -15.61
C PRO A 27 11.35 2.29 -15.74
N GLU A 28 10.99 2.93 -16.86
CA GLU A 28 11.25 4.35 -17.10
C GLU A 28 10.44 5.22 -16.13
N ILE A 29 9.14 4.96 -15.98
CA ILE A 29 8.27 5.66 -15.03
C ILE A 29 8.80 5.48 -13.60
N PHE A 30 9.21 4.27 -13.24
CA PHE A 30 9.80 3.99 -11.93
C PHE A 30 11.05 4.84 -11.71
N LEU A 31 12.02 4.78 -12.60
CA LEU A 31 13.31 5.45 -12.45
C LEU A 31 13.12 6.97 -12.26
N TRP A 32 12.40 7.61 -13.18
CA TRP A 32 12.23 9.07 -13.15
C TRP A 32 11.42 9.55 -11.95
N THR A 33 10.36 8.83 -11.57
CA THR A 33 9.55 9.23 -10.41
C THR A 33 10.30 9.00 -9.10
N ARG A 34 11.05 7.90 -8.96
CA ARG A 34 11.86 7.68 -7.74
C ARG A 34 12.98 8.70 -7.63
N ALA A 35 13.68 8.98 -8.71
CA ALA A 35 14.72 10.01 -8.73
C ALA A 35 14.17 11.40 -8.38
N ALA A 36 13.03 11.78 -8.96
CA ALA A 36 12.38 13.06 -8.65
C ALA A 36 11.94 13.18 -7.18
N ILE A 37 11.33 12.12 -6.63
CA ILE A 37 10.94 12.09 -5.21
C ILE A 37 12.18 12.18 -4.31
N TRP A 38 13.27 11.48 -4.67
CA TRP A 38 14.51 11.53 -3.90
C TRP A 38 15.14 12.93 -3.93
N ALA A 39 15.23 13.53 -5.11
CA ALA A 39 15.74 14.88 -5.27
C ALA A 39 14.91 15.91 -4.48
N ALA A 40 13.58 15.81 -4.54
CA ALA A 40 12.68 16.69 -3.79
C ALA A 40 12.84 16.53 -2.27
N ALA A 41 13.01 15.30 -1.79
CA ALA A 41 13.22 15.04 -0.36
C ALA A 41 14.57 15.61 0.13
N LEU A 42 15.65 15.43 -0.63
CA LEU A 42 16.95 15.99 -0.29
C LEU A 42 16.95 17.52 -0.38
N PHE A 43 16.32 18.08 -1.41
CA PHE A 43 16.16 19.53 -1.51
C PHE A 43 15.43 20.08 -0.29
N ALA A 44 14.30 19.48 0.09
CA ALA A 44 13.55 19.91 1.26
C ALA A 44 14.38 19.77 2.56
N PHE A 45 15.11 18.67 2.70
CA PHE A 45 15.96 18.42 3.87
C PHE A 45 17.07 19.46 4.04
N PHE A 46 17.70 19.90 2.94
CA PHE A 46 18.81 20.86 3.01
C PHE A 46 18.36 22.33 3.03
N VAL A 47 17.20 22.65 2.45
CA VAL A 47 16.76 24.06 2.26
C VAL A 47 15.84 24.53 3.38
N PHE A 48 15.01 23.64 3.94
CA PHE A 48 14.05 24.02 4.96
C PHE A 48 14.46 23.55 6.36
N VAL A 49 13.94 24.23 7.38
CA VAL A 49 14.20 23.86 8.79
C VAL A 49 13.30 22.70 9.19
N PRO A 50 13.86 21.53 9.55
CA PRO A 50 13.08 20.38 9.97
C PRO A 50 12.45 20.61 11.35
N ASN A 51 11.39 19.86 11.64
CA ASN A 51 10.88 19.76 13.01
C ASN A 51 11.96 19.14 13.91
N ARG A 52 12.44 19.87 14.89
CA ARG A 52 13.58 19.48 15.75
C ARG A 52 13.21 18.52 16.87
N HIS A 53 11.92 18.27 17.06
CA HIS A 53 11.42 17.42 18.15
C HIS A 53 10.37 16.42 17.69
N PRO A 54 10.67 15.53 16.71
CA PRO A 54 9.95 14.28 16.63
C PRO A 54 10.15 13.58 17.97
N ARG A 55 9.12 12.95 18.53
CA ARG A 55 9.20 12.29 19.85
C ARG A 55 10.37 11.33 19.86
N ALA A 56 11.51 11.77 20.47
CA ALA A 56 12.76 11.03 20.51
C ALA A 56 12.60 9.64 21.15
N GLY A 57 13.31 8.65 20.63
CA GLY A 57 13.28 7.27 21.08
C GLY A 57 12.09 6.45 20.61
N ARG A 58 10.96 7.05 20.23
CA ARG A 58 9.79 6.33 19.74
C ARG A 58 9.62 6.40 18.22
N TRP A 59 9.85 7.57 17.65
CA TRP A 59 9.64 7.84 16.23
C TRP A 59 10.91 8.31 15.53
N ASP A 60 11.90 8.73 16.31
CA ASP A 60 13.23 9.11 15.87
C ASP A 60 14.23 8.50 16.83
N ASP A 61 15.01 7.55 16.34
CA ASP A 61 16.11 6.92 17.05
C ASP A 61 17.33 6.98 16.13
N PRO A 62 18.22 7.99 16.30
CA PRO A 62 19.37 8.17 15.44
C PRO A 62 20.29 6.96 15.38
N SER A 63 20.33 6.13 16.43
CA SER A 63 21.14 4.89 16.43
C SER A 63 20.64 3.87 15.41
N LEU A 64 19.34 3.91 15.06
CA LEU A 64 18.72 3.01 14.10
C LEU A 64 18.49 3.66 12.73
N THR A 65 18.19 4.98 12.71
CA THR A 65 17.71 5.69 11.52
C THR A 65 18.81 6.41 10.74
N HIS A 66 20.00 6.57 11.32
CA HIS A 66 21.16 7.14 10.64
C HIS A 66 22.05 6.03 10.09
N ASP A 67 22.43 6.14 8.81
CA ASP A 67 23.25 5.14 8.13
C ASP A 67 24.33 5.83 7.27
N LEU A 68 24.05 6.13 5.99
CA LEU A 68 24.99 6.76 5.07
C LEU A 68 24.77 8.28 4.91
N GLY A 69 24.23 8.93 5.94
CA GLY A 69 23.90 10.35 5.96
C GLY A 69 22.59 10.69 5.25
N ALA A 70 22.37 11.97 4.96
CA ALA A 70 21.07 12.50 4.50
C ALA A 70 20.45 11.73 3.33
N ILE A 71 21.28 11.13 2.46
CA ILE A 71 20.81 10.39 1.29
C ILE A 71 19.97 9.15 1.66
N THR A 72 20.28 8.50 2.78
CA THR A 72 19.56 7.36 3.32
C THR A 72 18.62 7.76 4.44
N ASP A 73 19.08 8.60 5.36
CA ASP A 73 18.41 8.89 6.63
C ASP A 73 17.04 9.57 6.42
N VAL A 74 16.90 10.32 5.33
CA VAL A 74 15.63 10.95 4.96
C VAL A 74 14.50 9.92 4.73
N TRP A 75 14.84 8.66 4.46
CA TRP A 75 13.87 7.58 4.20
C TRP A 75 13.57 6.69 5.40
N ALA A 76 14.25 6.90 6.54
CA ALA A 76 14.07 6.15 7.77
C ALA A 76 13.37 7.01 8.84
N ARG A 77 12.06 7.23 8.71
CA ARG A 77 11.28 8.10 9.59
C ARG A 77 10.03 7.40 10.11
N TRP A 78 9.52 7.84 11.26
CA TRP A 78 8.28 7.37 11.86
C TRP A 78 8.29 5.84 12.09
N ASP A 79 7.38 5.09 11.45
CA ASP A 79 7.28 3.64 11.61
C ASP A 79 8.56 2.89 11.20
N SER A 80 9.47 3.51 10.43
CA SER A 80 10.76 2.93 10.07
C SER A 80 11.58 2.52 11.29
N VAL A 81 11.49 3.28 12.38
CA VAL A 81 12.17 2.96 13.65
C VAL A 81 11.79 1.57 14.14
N TRP A 82 10.53 1.20 14.04
CA TRP A 82 10.06 -0.11 14.47
C TRP A 82 10.56 -1.24 13.57
N PHE A 83 10.54 -1.03 12.27
CA PHE A 83 11.08 -2.02 11.31
C PHE A 83 12.58 -2.22 11.51
N LEU A 84 13.33 -1.15 11.72
CA LEU A 84 14.78 -1.21 11.96
C LEU A 84 15.12 -1.85 13.31
N ARG A 85 14.39 -1.49 14.36
CA ARG A 85 14.53 -2.09 15.69
C ARG A 85 14.30 -3.59 15.66
N ILE A 86 13.22 -4.04 15.00
CA ILE A 86 12.96 -5.48 14.85
C ILE A 86 14.04 -6.15 14.00
N ALA A 87 14.54 -5.50 12.96
CA ALA A 87 15.58 -6.05 12.10
C ALA A 87 16.91 -6.26 12.85
N GLU A 88 17.23 -5.36 13.77
CA GLU A 88 18.49 -5.40 14.54
C GLU A 88 18.36 -6.26 15.80
N HIS A 89 17.29 -6.12 16.55
CA HIS A 89 17.15 -6.72 17.90
C HIS A 89 16.07 -7.81 17.99
N GLY A 90 15.22 -7.97 16.97
CA GLY A 90 14.06 -8.87 17.02
C GLY A 90 12.88 -8.28 17.78
N TYR A 91 11.92 -9.15 18.11
CA TYR A 91 10.77 -8.78 18.93
C TYR A 91 11.14 -8.88 20.40
N ASP A 92 10.82 -7.84 21.14
CA ASP A 92 11.10 -7.72 22.57
C ASP A 92 9.80 -7.31 23.30
N ALA A 93 9.45 -8.08 24.32
CA ALA A 93 8.28 -7.80 25.18
C ALA A 93 8.35 -6.41 25.84
N ALA A 94 9.55 -5.88 26.10
CA ALA A 94 9.73 -4.57 26.69
C ALA A 94 9.35 -3.42 25.74
N SER A 95 9.37 -3.65 24.43
CA SER A 95 9.05 -2.62 23.43
C SER A 95 7.54 -2.36 23.28
N GLY A 96 6.70 -3.34 23.60
CA GLY A 96 5.22 -3.27 23.64
C GLY A 96 4.52 -2.87 22.33
N ALA A 97 5.26 -2.30 21.37
CA ALA A 97 4.74 -1.81 20.09
C ALA A 97 5.27 -2.61 18.89
N ALA A 98 6.41 -3.28 19.04
CA ALA A 98 7.08 -3.98 17.95
C ALA A 98 6.18 -5.03 17.29
N SER A 99 5.41 -5.76 18.08
CA SER A 99 4.51 -6.82 17.61
C SER A 99 3.39 -6.33 16.69
N ALA A 100 3.09 -5.02 16.63
CA ALA A 100 2.18 -4.45 15.64
C ALA A 100 2.75 -4.49 14.22
N PHE A 101 4.07 -4.64 14.07
CA PHE A 101 4.81 -4.68 12.81
C PHE A 101 5.13 -6.12 12.44
N TYR A 102 4.60 -6.59 11.33
CA TYR A 102 4.62 -7.98 10.91
C TYR A 102 6.01 -8.40 10.40
N PRO A 103 6.40 -9.69 10.57
CA PRO A 103 7.80 -10.12 10.58
C PRO A 103 8.50 -10.14 9.23
N LEU A 104 7.77 -10.26 8.09
CA LEU A 104 8.44 -10.54 6.81
C LEU A 104 9.33 -9.37 6.37
N TYR A 105 8.83 -8.13 6.45
CA TYR A 105 9.62 -6.97 6.02
C TYR A 105 10.83 -6.74 6.93
N PRO A 106 10.70 -6.58 8.25
CA PRO A 106 11.87 -6.41 9.10
C PRO A 106 12.81 -7.63 9.09
N GLY A 107 12.30 -8.85 8.95
CA GLY A 107 13.13 -10.04 8.78
C GLY A 107 13.96 -10.03 7.50
N THR A 108 13.39 -9.56 6.38
CA THR A 108 14.17 -9.36 5.14
C THR A 108 15.20 -8.25 5.29
N VAL A 109 14.85 -7.15 5.97
CA VAL A 109 15.79 -6.07 6.31
C VAL A 109 16.93 -6.59 7.17
N ALA A 110 16.64 -7.45 8.16
CA ALA A 110 17.66 -8.08 9.01
C ALA A 110 18.68 -8.91 8.21
N VAL A 111 18.20 -9.73 7.29
CA VAL A 111 19.07 -10.60 6.46
C VAL A 111 19.94 -9.76 5.52
N VAL A 112 19.31 -8.83 4.77
CA VAL A 112 20.02 -7.99 3.81
C VAL A 112 20.95 -6.99 4.52
N GLY A 113 20.54 -6.41 5.64
CA GLY A 113 21.35 -5.47 6.42
C GLY A 113 22.64 -6.11 6.96
N ARG A 114 22.56 -7.36 7.45
CA ARG A 114 23.75 -8.13 7.83
C ARG A 114 24.67 -8.39 6.64
N ALA A 115 24.11 -8.73 5.47
CA ALA A 115 24.88 -8.92 4.26
C ALA A 115 25.51 -7.61 3.75
N LEU A 116 24.94 -6.46 4.12
CA LEU A 116 25.47 -5.12 3.87
C LEU A 116 26.24 -4.55 5.07
N PHE A 117 26.88 -5.41 5.86
CA PHE A 117 27.76 -5.01 6.96
C PHE A 117 27.12 -4.10 8.03
N GLY A 118 25.82 -4.25 8.29
CA GLY A 118 25.09 -3.50 9.30
C GLY A 118 24.35 -2.27 8.76
N HIS A 119 24.35 -2.01 7.45
CA HIS A 119 23.60 -0.92 6.82
C HIS A 119 22.12 -1.27 6.67
N TYR A 120 21.36 -1.25 7.79
CA TYR A 120 19.96 -1.66 7.82
C TYR A 120 19.03 -0.67 7.13
N VAL A 121 19.31 0.64 7.20
CA VAL A 121 18.51 1.65 6.49
C VAL A 121 18.65 1.48 4.98
N LEU A 122 19.89 1.33 4.50
CA LEU A 122 20.13 1.06 3.08
C LEU A 122 19.45 -0.24 2.64
N ALA A 123 19.52 -1.30 3.44
CA ALA A 123 18.84 -2.56 3.17
C ALA A 123 17.33 -2.38 3.01
N GLY A 124 16.70 -1.65 3.94
CA GLY A 124 15.27 -1.37 3.88
C GLY A 124 14.87 -0.58 2.62
N ILE A 125 15.65 0.43 2.25
CA ILE A 125 15.46 1.21 1.01
C ILE A 125 15.58 0.31 -0.22
N LEU A 126 16.63 -0.51 -0.31
CA LEU A 126 16.84 -1.40 -1.46
C LEU A 126 15.73 -2.43 -1.61
N ILE A 127 15.29 -3.05 -0.51
CA ILE A 127 14.16 -3.98 -0.52
C ILE A 127 12.90 -3.27 -1.02
N SER A 128 12.61 -2.06 -0.52
CA SER A 128 11.45 -1.27 -0.93
C SER A 128 11.52 -0.92 -2.40
N LEU A 129 12.67 -0.47 -2.93
CA LEU A 129 12.85 -0.11 -4.33
C LEU A 129 12.72 -1.32 -5.27
N VAL A 130 13.34 -2.46 -4.93
CA VAL A 130 13.25 -3.69 -5.72
C VAL A 130 11.82 -4.21 -5.75
N ALA A 131 11.14 -4.21 -4.60
CA ALA A 131 9.74 -4.61 -4.53
C ALA A 131 8.82 -3.65 -5.29
N ALA A 132 9.07 -2.33 -5.22
CA ALA A 132 8.34 -1.34 -5.99
C ALA A 132 8.52 -1.52 -7.51
N LEU A 133 9.76 -1.74 -7.97
CA LEU A 133 10.01 -2.03 -9.38
C LEU A 133 9.27 -3.30 -9.84
N GLY A 134 9.35 -4.37 -9.05
CA GLY A 134 8.59 -5.58 -9.30
C GLY A 134 7.08 -5.34 -9.35
N SER A 135 6.56 -4.49 -8.45
CA SER A 135 5.15 -4.09 -8.44
C SER A 135 4.75 -3.32 -9.69
N PHE A 136 5.58 -2.38 -10.16
CA PHE A 136 5.33 -1.60 -11.38
C PHE A 136 5.28 -2.50 -12.62
N LEU A 137 6.23 -3.43 -12.74
CA LEU A 137 6.28 -4.40 -13.83
C LEU A 137 5.06 -5.33 -13.84
N LEU A 138 4.69 -5.83 -12.67
CA LEU A 138 3.57 -6.77 -12.56
C LEU A 138 2.22 -6.06 -12.70
N LEU A 139 2.08 -4.86 -12.13
CA LEU A 139 0.90 -4.01 -12.29
C LEU A 139 0.68 -3.62 -13.75
N HIS A 140 1.77 -3.28 -14.48
CA HIS A 140 1.69 -3.00 -15.91
C HIS A 140 1.09 -4.19 -16.66
N ARG A 141 1.57 -5.41 -16.42
CA ARG A 141 1.06 -6.63 -17.07
C ARG A 141 -0.42 -6.86 -16.77
N VAL A 142 -0.79 -6.79 -15.49
CA VAL A 142 -2.20 -6.96 -15.06
C VAL A 142 -3.09 -5.90 -15.69
N ALA A 143 -2.63 -4.67 -15.77
CA ALA A 143 -3.37 -3.56 -16.37
C ALA A 143 -3.45 -3.68 -17.90
N GLU A 144 -2.40 -4.13 -18.57
CA GLU A 144 -2.36 -4.31 -20.02
C GLU A 144 -3.38 -5.33 -20.50
N GLU A 145 -3.51 -6.45 -19.79
CA GLU A 145 -4.52 -7.49 -20.09
C GLU A 145 -5.97 -6.97 -19.97
N ARG A 146 -6.22 -5.90 -19.20
CA ARG A 146 -7.57 -5.39 -18.87
C ARG A 146 -7.91 -4.06 -19.52
N LEU A 147 -6.91 -3.21 -19.75
CA LEU A 147 -7.09 -1.83 -20.20
C LEU A 147 -6.31 -1.50 -21.47
N GLY A 148 -5.53 -2.48 -22.01
CA GLY A 148 -4.60 -2.25 -23.11
C GLY A 148 -3.37 -1.43 -22.69
N ALA A 149 -2.45 -1.19 -23.64
CA ALA A 149 -1.16 -0.57 -23.39
C ALA A 149 -1.27 0.83 -22.76
N ASP A 150 -2.14 1.71 -23.30
CA ASP A 150 -2.35 3.06 -22.77
C ASP A 150 -2.94 3.04 -21.36
N GLY A 151 -3.86 2.10 -21.09
CA GLY A 151 -4.43 1.91 -19.77
C GLY A 151 -3.38 1.42 -18.77
N ALA A 152 -2.51 0.52 -19.18
CA ALA A 152 -1.41 0.03 -18.36
C ALA A 152 -0.42 1.13 -18.01
N ARG A 153 -0.01 1.93 -18.99
CA ARG A 153 0.84 3.10 -18.76
C ARG A 153 0.23 4.07 -17.75
N ARG A 154 -1.06 4.41 -17.91
CA ARG A 154 -1.77 5.29 -16.96
C ARG A 154 -1.81 4.69 -15.56
N THR A 155 -2.09 3.38 -15.44
CA THR A 155 -2.17 2.70 -14.15
C THR A 155 -0.87 2.82 -13.38
N VAL A 156 0.26 2.50 -14.03
CA VAL A 156 1.58 2.59 -13.40
C VAL A 156 1.94 4.04 -13.08
N LEU A 157 1.65 4.97 -13.99
CA LEU A 157 1.92 6.38 -13.78
C LEU A 157 1.14 6.95 -12.59
N TYR A 158 -0.14 6.59 -12.46
CA TYR A 158 -0.97 7.05 -11.33
C TYR A 158 -0.51 6.46 -9.99
N LEU A 159 -0.05 5.21 -9.96
CA LEU A 159 0.60 4.65 -8.77
C LEU A 159 1.90 5.41 -8.45
N ALA A 160 2.71 5.71 -9.47
CA ALA A 160 4.01 6.33 -9.32
C ALA A 160 3.95 7.76 -8.76
N VAL A 161 2.91 8.53 -9.15
CA VAL A 161 2.67 9.91 -8.70
C VAL A 161 1.56 10.03 -7.66
N PHE A 162 1.05 8.91 -7.13
CA PHE A 162 0.07 8.94 -6.05
C PHE A 162 0.62 9.77 -4.86
N PRO A 163 -0.19 10.59 -4.18
CA PRO A 163 0.28 11.50 -3.14
C PRO A 163 1.17 10.89 -2.06
N PHE A 164 0.95 9.61 -1.77
CA PHE A 164 1.71 8.86 -0.76
C PHE A 164 2.70 7.84 -1.36
N ALA A 165 3.02 7.97 -2.66
CA ALA A 165 3.96 7.08 -3.35
C ALA A 165 5.40 7.14 -2.80
N LEU A 166 5.73 8.10 -1.95
CA LEU A 166 6.99 8.18 -1.22
C LEU A 166 7.21 6.92 -0.34
N PHE A 167 6.15 6.30 0.20
CA PHE A 167 6.25 5.08 0.98
C PHE A 167 6.71 3.86 0.15
N LEU A 168 6.70 3.94 -1.18
CA LEU A 168 7.24 2.89 -2.03
C LEU A 168 8.77 2.84 -2.07
N GLN A 169 9.46 3.80 -1.45
CA GLN A 169 10.92 3.82 -1.37
C GLN A 169 11.45 4.02 0.06
N ALA A 170 10.61 4.44 1.00
CA ALA A 170 10.96 4.53 2.40
C ALA A 170 11.20 3.14 3.02
N VAL A 171 11.79 3.10 4.21
CA VAL A 171 11.99 1.86 4.98
C VAL A 171 10.64 1.42 5.55
N TYR A 172 9.78 0.92 4.68
CA TYR A 172 8.38 0.59 4.93
C TYR A 172 7.94 -0.66 4.17
N SER A 173 6.93 -1.34 4.66
CA SER A 173 6.46 -2.64 4.12
C SER A 173 5.55 -2.55 2.90
N GLU A 174 5.13 -1.34 2.47
CA GLU A 174 4.13 -1.11 1.43
C GLU A 174 4.50 -1.72 0.08
N SER A 175 5.74 -1.52 -0.35
CA SER A 175 6.22 -2.05 -1.64
C SER A 175 6.26 -3.57 -1.68
N LEU A 176 6.77 -4.18 -0.62
CA LEU A 176 6.83 -5.65 -0.52
C LEU A 176 5.42 -6.25 -0.49
N TYR A 177 4.53 -5.64 0.30
CA TYR A 177 3.14 -6.08 0.37
C TYR A 177 2.42 -5.93 -0.98
N LEU A 178 2.60 -4.81 -1.68
CA LEU A 178 2.00 -4.57 -3.00
C LEU A 178 2.49 -5.61 -4.03
N LEU A 179 3.79 -5.89 -4.04
CA LEU A 179 4.37 -6.92 -4.91
C LEU A 179 3.75 -8.30 -4.65
N LEU A 180 3.68 -8.71 -3.39
CA LEU A 180 3.11 -9.99 -2.99
C LEU A 180 1.62 -10.07 -3.34
N THR A 181 0.87 -9.00 -3.14
CA THR A 181 -0.55 -8.91 -3.51
C THR A 181 -0.77 -9.10 -5.01
N LEU A 182 -0.01 -8.39 -5.84
CA LEU A 182 -0.06 -8.51 -7.30
C LEU A 182 0.37 -9.91 -7.76
N ALA A 183 1.41 -10.48 -7.14
CA ALA A 183 1.87 -11.83 -7.45
C ALA A 183 0.83 -12.89 -7.08
N ALA A 184 0.15 -12.77 -5.93
CA ALA A 184 -0.91 -13.68 -5.52
C ALA A 184 -2.08 -13.69 -6.52
N PHE A 185 -2.53 -12.51 -6.97
CA PHE A 185 -3.56 -12.40 -8.01
C PHE A 185 -3.08 -13.00 -9.34
N ALA A 186 -1.88 -12.64 -9.81
CA ALA A 186 -1.34 -13.15 -11.06
C ALA A 186 -1.17 -14.67 -11.08
N LEU A 187 -0.83 -15.29 -9.95
CA LEU A 187 -0.75 -16.75 -9.79
C LEU A 187 -2.12 -17.40 -9.78
N ALA A 188 -3.08 -16.82 -9.05
CA ALA A 188 -4.44 -17.34 -8.97
C ALA A 188 -5.16 -17.28 -10.33
N GLU A 189 -4.99 -16.20 -11.09
CA GLU A 189 -5.54 -16.08 -12.47
C GLU A 189 -4.94 -17.11 -13.44
N ARG A 190 -3.69 -17.54 -13.18
CA ARG A 190 -3.06 -18.67 -13.89
C ARG A 190 -3.40 -20.03 -13.28
N LYS A 191 -4.39 -20.11 -12.40
CA LYS A 191 -4.87 -21.32 -11.72
C LYS A 191 -3.81 -22.01 -10.83
N ARG A 192 -2.78 -21.27 -10.42
CA ARG A 192 -1.70 -21.78 -9.56
C ARG A 192 -2.03 -21.50 -8.08
N PHE A 193 -3.15 -22.04 -7.59
CA PHE A 193 -3.71 -21.68 -6.27
C PHE A 193 -2.83 -22.05 -5.09
N LEU A 194 -2.07 -23.13 -5.15
CA LEU A 194 -1.13 -23.48 -4.08
C LEU A 194 -0.03 -22.40 -3.95
N ALA A 195 0.56 -21.99 -5.07
CA ALA A 195 1.56 -20.92 -5.08
C ALA A 195 0.94 -19.56 -4.68
N ALA A 196 -0.28 -19.28 -5.15
CA ALA A 196 -1.02 -18.10 -4.73
C ALA A 196 -1.28 -18.08 -3.21
N GLY A 197 -1.64 -19.23 -2.62
CA GLY A 197 -1.78 -19.40 -1.16
C GLY A 197 -0.47 -19.14 -0.42
N GLY A 198 0.65 -19.68 -0.91
CA GLY A 198 1.97 -19.44 -0.33
C GLY A 198 2.35 -17.95 -0.34
N VAL A 199 2.18 -17.27 -1.49
CA VAL A 199 2.43 -15.82 -1.60
C VAL A 199 1.46 -15.00 -0.74
N THR A 200 0.20 -15.43 -0.61
CA THR A 200 -0.77 -14.80 0.32
C THR A 200 -0.32 -14.94 1.77
N GLY A 201 0.24 -16.08 2.16
CA GLY A 201 0.83 -16.26 3.49
C GLY A 201 1.98 -15.29 3.76
N LEU A 202 2.86 -15.07 2.77
CA LEU A 202 3.91 -14.05 2.86
C LEU A 202 3.31 -12.63 2.94
N ALA A 203 2.24 -12.33 2.20
CA ALA A 203 1.55 -11.05 2.32
C ALA A 203 0.94 -10.84 3.70
N LEU A 204 0.36 -11.89 4.31
CA LEU A 204 -0.13 -11.89 5.70
C LEU A 204 0.99 -11.64 6.71
N LEU A 205 2.16 -12.23 6.50
CA LEU A 205 3.36 -11.98 7.32
C LEU A 205 3.97 -10.58 7.09
N THR A 206 3.47 -9.83 6.11
CA THR A 206 3.89 -8.45 5.84
C THR A 206 2.94 -7.43 6.45
N ARG A 207 1.62 -7.65 6.35
CA ARG A 207 0.58 -6.72 6.82
C ARG A 207 -0.75 -7.44 7.11
N PRO A 208 -1.53 -6.98 8.11
CA PRO A 208 -2.84 -7.58 8.43
C PRO A 208 -3.84 -7.50 7.26
N THR A 209 -3.71 -6.50 6.40
CA THR A 209 -4.55 -6.33 5.19
C THR A 209 -4.37 -7.47 4.17
N GLY A 210 -3.35 -8.32 4.31
CA GLY A 210 -3.20 -9.57 3.55
C GLY A 210 -4.39 -10.52 3.69
N LEU A 211 -5.17 -10.43 4.78
CA LEU A 211 -6.42 -11.17 4.95
C LEU A 211 -7.41 -10.92 3.80
N ALA A 212 -7.38 -9.73 3.19
CA ALA A 212 -8.27 -9.38 2.09
C ALA A 212 -8.03 -10.23 0.82
N LEU A 213 -6.85 -10.83 0.67
CA LEU A 213 -6.55 -11.73 -0.45
C LEU A 213 -7.36 -13.02 -0.36
N LEU A 214 -7.59 -13.58 0.83
CA LEU A 214 -8.22 -14.88 1.00
C LEU A 214 -9.62 -14.96 0.34
N PRO A 215 -10.60 -14.09 0.67
CA PRO A 215 -11.92 -14.16 0.05
C PRO A 215 -11.88 -13.84 -1.44
N ALA A 216 -11.00 -12.94 -1.89
CA ALA A 216 -10.86 -12.60 -3.30
C ALA A 216 -10.32 -13.77 -4.13
N LEU A 217 -9.27 -14.44 -3.64
CA LEU A 217 -8.67 -15.60 -4.31
C LEU A 217 -9.56 -16.85 -4.19
N ALA A 218 -10.26 -17.03 -3.07
CA ALA A 218 -11.26 -18.09 -2.91
C ALA A 218 -12.39 -17.95 -3.95
N LEU A 219 -12.81 -16.73 -4.28
CA LEU A 219 -13.80 -16.49 -5.32
C LEU A 219 -13.27 -16.83 -6.72
N LEU A 220 -11.99 -16.63 -7.00
CA LEU A 220 -11.34 -17.11 -8.23
C LEU A 220 -11.26 -18.65 -8.25
N ALA A 221 -10.83 -19.26 -7.15
CA ALA A 221 -10.70 -20.70 -7.01
C ALA A 221 -12.07 -21.43 -7.12
N TRP A 222 -13.14 -20.80 -6.63
CA TRP A 222 -14.50 -21.36 -6.68
C TRP A 222 -15.03 -21.54 -8.09
N ARG A 223 -14.48 -20.82 -9.06
CA ARG A 223 -14.86 -20.92 -10.48
C ARG A 223 -14.22 -22.09 -11.21
N GLU A 224 -13.26 -22.80 -10.57
CA GLU A 224 -12.59 -23.93 -11.16
C GLU A 224 -13.42 -25.21 -11.07
N ARG A 225 -13.15 -26.18 -11.96
CA ARG A 225 -13.80 -27.49 -11.97
C ARG A 225 -13.64 -28.23 -10.64
N ASP A 226 -12.39 -28.26 -10.13
CA ASP A 226 -12.03 -28.84 -8.84
C ASP A 226 -11.94 -27.76 -7.78
N ARG A 227 -13.06 -27.09 -7.54
CA ARG A 227 -13.15 -25.92 -6.65
C ARG A 227 -12.72 -26.20 -5.22
N LEU A 228 -13.05 -27.38 -4.68
CA LEU A 228 -12.69 -27.73 -3.30
C LEU A 228 -11.17 -27.86 -3.13
N ARG A 229 -10.48 -28.48 -4.10
CA ARG A 229 -9.02 -28.57 -4.11
C ARG A 229 -8.37 -27.19 -4.31
N ALA A 230 -8.90 -26.39 -5.24
CA ALA A 230 -8.40 -25.05 -5.50
C ALA A 230 -8.53 -24.13 -4.28
N VAL A 231 -9.70 -24.10 -3.63
CA VAL A 231 -9.93 -23.34 -2.39
C VAL A 231 -9.10 -23.92 -1.24
N GLY A 232 -9.06 -25.24 -1.09
CA GLY A 232 -8.25 -25.91 -0.06
C GLY A 232 -6.75 -25.61 -0.16
N SER A 233 -6.24 -25.40 -1.40
CA SER A 233 -4.85 -24.99 -1.62
C SER A 233 -4.50 -23.63 -1.02
N LEU A 234 -5.48 -22.74 -0.83
CA LEU A 234 -5.28 -21.44 -0.19
C LEU A 234 -5.06 -21.55 1.33
N ALA A 235 -5.36 -22.71 1.95
CA ALA A 235 -5.13 -22.95 3.37
C ALA A 235 -3.65 -22.86 3.79
N VAL A 236 -2.73 -22.95 2.82
CA VAL A 236 -1.30 -22.68 3.07
C VAL A 236 -1.07 -21.26 3.60
N ALA A 237 -1.91 -20.29 3.23
CA ALA A 237 -1.75 -18.92 3.69
C ALA A 237 -1.92 -18.76 5.22
N PRO A 238 -3.04 -19.17 5.85
CA PRO A 238 -3.17 -19.10 7.30
C PRO A 238 -2.18 -20.05 8.03
N LEU A 239 -1.78 -21.17 7.43
CA LEU A 239 -0.76 -22.04 8.01
C LEU A 239 0.61 -21.34 8.10
N LEU A 240 1.02 -20.63 7.06
CA LEU A 240 2.26 -19.82 7.09
C LEU A 240 2.14 -18.68 8.09
N PHE A 241 0.98 -18.00 8.12
CA PHE A 241 0.75 -16.93 9.08
C PHE A 241 0.83 -17.39 10.53
N ALA A 242 0.39 -18.64 10.83
CA ALA A 242 0.40 -19.19 12.17
C ALA A 242 1.80 -19.24 12.82
N ALA A 243 2.86 -19.23 12.00
CA ALA A 243 4.24 -19.13 12.51
C ALA A 243 4.48 -17.84 13.31
N TYR A 244 3.78 -16.73 12.98
CA TYR A 244 3.98 -15.45 13.66
C TYR A 244 3.40 -15.43 15.08
N PRO A 245 2.12 -15.73 15.34
CA PRO A 245 1.61 -15.85 16.70
C PRO A 245 2.31 -16.94 17.52
N LEU A 246 2.75 -18.04 16.89
CA LEU A 246 3.54 -19.05 17.57
C LEU A 246 4.90 -18.50 18.04
N TYR A 247 5.56 -17.74 17.18
CA TYR A 247 6.81 -17.07 17.54
C TYR A 247 6.60 -16.05 18.67
N LEU A 248 5.54 -15.21 18.60
CA LEU A 248 5.23 -14.23 19.64
C LEU A 248 4.91 -14.90 20.98
N TRP A 249 4.24 -16.04 20.95
CA TRP A 249 4.02 -16.83 22.16
C TRP A 249 5.34 -17.25 22.84
N GLN A 250 6.33 -17.65 22.05
CA GLN A 250 7.66 -18.01 22.56
C GLN A 250 8.47 -16.79 23.02
N ALA A 251 8.41 -15.68 22.28
CA ALA A 251 9.22 -14.50 22.54
C ALA A 251 8.64 -13.57 23.62
N GLU A 252 7.30 -13.41 23.64
CA GLU A 252 6.59 -12.43 24.48
C GLU A 252 5.61 -13.09 25.46
N GLY A 253 5.38 -14.42 25.37
CA GLY A 253 4.37 -15.14 26.17
C GLY A 253 2.92 -14.89 25.73
N ASP A 254 2.71 -14.08 24.69
CA ASP A 254 1.38 -13.70 24.20
C ASP A 254 1.26 -13.91 22.68
N PRO A 255 0.52 -14.94 22.21
CA PRO A 255 0.33 -15.18 20.77
C PRO A 255 -0.48 -14.08 20.07
N TRP A 256 -1.20 -13.25 20.83
CA TRP A 256 -2.03 -12.16 20.32
C TRP A 256 -1.40 -10.77 20.49
N ALA A 257 -0.12 -10.71 20.88
CA ALA A 257 0.60 -9.47 21.08
C ALA A 257 0.47 -8.49 19.89
N PHE A 258 0.44 -9.00 18.64
CA PHE A 258 0.24 -8.18 17.45
C PHE A 258 -1.12 -7.45 17.39
N LEU A 259 -2.16 -7.97 18.05
CA LEU A 259 -3.45 -7.31 18.20
C LEU A 259 -3.41 -6.32 19.38
N HIS A 260 -2.85 -6.74 20.51
CA HIS A 260 -2.77 -5.92 21.70
C HIS A 260 -1.89 -4.68 21.48
N ALA A 261 -0.82 -4.80 20.73
CA ALA A 261 0.07 -3.69 20.37
C ALA A 261 -0.64 -2.55 19.60
N GLN A 262 -1.76 -2.81 18.93
CA GLN A 262 -2.52 -1.77 18.23
C GLN A 262 -3.05 -0.66 19.17
N ARG A 263 -3.18 -0.94 20.47
CA ARG A 263 -3.59 0.04 21.49
C ARG A 263 -2.63 1.23 21.60
N ILE A 264 -1.36 1.08 21.20
CA ILE A 264 -0.38 2.17 21.20
C ILE A 264 -0.80 3.30 20.26
N TRP A 265 -1.49 2.97 19.16
CA TRP A 265 -2.10 3.92 18.23
C TRP A 265 -3.54 4.26 18.60
N THR A 266 -3.97 3.96 19.84
CA THR A 266 -5.35 4.13 20.32
C THR A 266 -6.39 3.44 19.41
N ARG A 267 -5.98 2.35 18.75
CA ARG A 267 -6.87 1.55 17.91
C ARG A 267 -7.65 0.57 18.77
N HIS A 268 -8.92 0.40 18.44
CA HIS A 268 -9.83 -0.53 19.10
C HIS A 268 -10.72 -1.22 18.07
N LEU A 269 -11.17 -2.44 18.39
CA LEU A 269 -12.13 -3.14 17.55
C LEU A 269 -13.51 -2.47 17.71
N SER A 270 -14.04 -1.96 16.61
CA SER A 270 -15.36 -1.35 16.62
C SER A 270 -16.46 -2.42 16.70
N PRO A 271 -17.42 -2.32 17.62
CA PRO A 271 -18.57 -3.24 17.69
C PRO A 271 -19.43 -3.22 16.41
N ALA A 272 -19.46 -2.10 15.69
CA ALA A 272 -20.16 -1.95 14.42
C ALA A 272 -19.30 -2.35 13.20
N GLY A 273 -18.11 -2.94 13.43
CA GLY A 273 -17.17 -3.29 12.37
C GLY A 273 -16.78 -2.06 11.54
N PRO A 274 -16.69 -2.19 10.20
CA PRO A 274 -16.25 -1.09 9.34
C PRO A 274 -17.20 0.12 9.35
N LEU A 275 -18.48 -0.07 9.68
CA LEU A 275 -19.44 1.04 9.78
C LEU A 275 -19.10 1.99 10.94
N GLY A 276 -18.51 1.47 12.02
CA GLY A 276 -18.05 2.31 13.14
C GLY A 276 -16.93 3.24 12.71
N GLY A 277 -15.90 2.73 12.02
CA GLY A 277 -14.82 3.57 11.50
C GLY A 277 -15.28 4.59 10.47
N ILE A 278 -16.28 4.25 9.63
CA ILE A 278 -16.91 5.21 8.71
C ILE A 278 -17.61 6.32 9.51
N TRP A 279 -18.41 5.96 10.52
CA TRP A 279 -19.14 6.91 11.35
C TRP A 279 -18.19 7.85 12.09
N ASP A 280 -17.17 7.30 12.72
CA ASP A 280 -16.17 8.10 13.45
C ASP A 280 -15.38 9.01 12.51
N GLY A 281 -15.07 8.53 11.30
CA GLY A 281 -14.44 9.32 10.24
C GLY A 281 -15.31 10.49 9.77
N LEU A 282 -16.63 10.27 9.60
CA LEU A 282 -17.58 11.32 9.25
C LEU A 282 -17.68 12.37 10.36
N ARG A 283 -17.76 11.94 11.62
CA ARG A 283 -17.78 12.86 12.78
C ARG A 283 -16.51 13.69 12.87
N ALA A 284 -15.34 13.06 12.72
CA ALA A 284 -14.06 13.75 12.72
C ALA A 284 -13.92 14.72 11.55
N GLY A 285 -14.40 14.36 10.37
CA GLY A 285 -14.45 15.23 9.20
C GLY A 285 -15.35 16.42 9.41
N TRP A 286 -16.56 16.22 9.96
CA TRP A 286 -17.47 17.32 10.27
C TRP A 286 -16.87 18.28 11.29
N ALA A 287 -16.36 17.78 12.42
CA ALA A 287 -15.65 18.58 13.40
C ALA A 287 -14.45 19.34 12.79
N GLY A 288 -13.77 18.71 11.81
CA GLY A 288 -12.71 19.35 11.04
C GLY A 288 -13.20 20.54 10.22
N VAL A 289 -14.36 20.46 9.57
CA VAL A 289 -14.97 21.59 8.85
C VAL A 289 -15.29 22.73 9.81
N GLU A 290 -15.90 22.44 10.96
CA GLU A 290 -16.23 23.44 11.97
C GLU A 290 -14.96 24.12 12.54
N GLN A 291 -13.91 23.34 12.82
CA GLN A 291 -12.62 23.85 13.30
C GLN A 291 -11.97 24.79 12.27
N LEU A 292 -11.93 24.41 11.00
CA LEU A 292 -11.38 25.24 9.92
C LEU A 292 -12.21 26.51 9.70
N ALA A 293 -13.54 26.41 9.76
CA ALA A 293 -14.41 27.57 9.62
C ALA A 293 -14.24 28.58 10.78
N SER A 294 -13.90 28.12 11.99
CA SER A 294 -13.61 28.99 13.14
C SER A 294 -12.28 29.73 13.00
N GLY A 295 -11.33 29.21 12.23
CA GLY A 295 -9.95 29.73 12.13
C GLY A 295 -9.16 29.67 13.43
N SER A 296 -9.69 29.02 14.46
CA SER A 296 -9.09 29.01 15.79
C SER A 296 -7.94 28.00 15.92
N HIS A 297 -6.85 28.43 16.53
CA HIS A 297 -5.75 27.56 16.95
C HIS A 297 -5.98 26.90 18.32
N THR A 298 -7.14 27.09 18.93
CA THR A 298 -7.58 26.34 20.11
C THR A 298 -8.52 25.20 19.68
N HIS A 299 -8.55 24.09 20.44
CA HIS A 299 -9.48 22.99 20.19
C HIS A 299 -10.91 23.44 20.50
N VAL A 300 -11.69 23.71 19.46
CA VAL A 300 -13.10 24.12 19.58
C VAL A 300 -14.02 22.92 19.48
N TYR A 301 -13.77 22.05 18.51
CA TYR A 301 -14.64 20.91 18.19
C TYR A 301 -13.99 19.56 18.35
N TRP A 302 -12.65 19.46 18.23
CA TRP A 302 -11.90 18.20 18.29
C TRP A 302 -10.80 18.25 19.34
N THR A 303 -11.01 17.65 20.49
CA THR A 303 -10.09 17.69 21.63
C THR A 303 -9.16 16.47 21.76
N ALA A 304 -9.35 15.44 20.95
CA ALA A 304 -8.68 14.15 21.15
C ALA A 304 -7.17 14.16 20.83
N VAL A 305 -6.68 15.16 20.11
CA VAL A 305 -5.31 15.22 19.61
C VAL A 305 -4.50 16.25 20.40
N GLN A 306 -3.98 15.85 21.54
CA GLN A 306 -3.07 16.69 22.32
C GLN A 306 -1.76 16.91 21.54
N ASN A 307 -1.20 18.13 21.66
CA ASN A 307 0.07 18.56 21.05
C ASN A 307 0.07 18.64 19.50
N THR A 308 -1.08 18.70 18.87
CA THR A 308 -1.19 18.99 17.43
C THR A 308 -2.04 20.23 17.27
N ASP A 309 -1.60 21.16 16.41
CA ASP A 309 -2.39 22.35 16.07
C ASP A 309 -3.78 21.93 15.55
N PRO A 310 -4.88 22.50 16.06
CA PRO A 310 -6.24 22.09 15.72
C PRO A 310 -6.58 22.24 14.25
N LEU A 311 -6.09 23.27 13.56
CA LEU A 311 -6.32 23.45 12.12
C LEU A 311 -5.61 22.36 11.32
N ARG A 312 -4.42 21.96 11.75
CA ARG A 312 -3.70 20.82 11.14
C ARG A 312 -4.43 19.51 11.39
N ALA A 313 -4.90 19.27 12.62
CA ALA A 313 -5.67 18.07 12.94
C ALA A 313 -6.95 17.98 12.08
N ALA A 314 -7.66 19.09 11.91
CA ALA A 314 -8.83 19.20 11.06
C ALA A 314 -8.50 18.89 9.60
N THR A 315 -7.41 19.44 9.06
CA THR A 315 -6.96 19.20 7.69
C THR A 315 -6.66 17.72 7.46
N LEU A 316 -5.95 17.04 8.37
CA LEU A 316 -5.64 15.62 8.27
C LEU A 316 -6.89 14.74 8.34
N ASN A 317 -7.87 15.08 9.19
CA ASN A 317 -9.14 14.34 9.25
C ASN A 317 -9.92 14.47 7.93
N LEU A 318 -9.97 15.66 7.34
CA LEU A 318 -10.62 15.90 6.06
C LEU A 318 -9.89 15.20 4.90
N GLU A 319 -8.57 15.23 4.89
CA GLU A 319 -7.76 14.51 3.92
C GLU A 319 -8.05 13.01 3.96
N ASN A 320 -7.99 12.40 5.14
CA ASN A 320 -8.29 10.98 5.31
C ASN A 320 -9.73 10.63 4.87
N LEU A 321 -10.71 11.48 5.19
CA LEU A 321 -12.10 11.30 4.77
C LEU A 321 -12.26 11.43 3.24
N ALA A 322 -11.61 12.41 2.62
CA ALA A 322 -11.63 12.59 1.16
C ALA A 322 -11.05 11.37 0.43
N PHE A 323 -9.94 10.82 0.93
CA PHE A 323 -9.38 9.59 0.39
C PHE A 323 -10.28 8.38 0.61
N LEU A 324 -10.94 8.25 1.76
CA LEU A 324 -11.91 7.18 1.98
C LEU A 324 -13.05 7.25 0.96
N VAL A 325 -13.64 8.43 0.75
CA VAL A 325 -14.72 8.62 -0.24
C VAL A 325 -14.24 8.27 -1.64
N LEU A 326 -13.05 8.72 -2.03
CA LEU A 326 -12.43 8.38 -3.31
C LEU A 326 -12.24 6.86 -3.44
N PHE A 327 -11.68 6.19 -2.43
CA PHE A 327 -11.41 4.75 -2.47
C PHE A 327 -12.68 3.91 -2.50
N VAL A 328 -13.74 4.31 -1.80
CA VAL A 328 -15.04 3.65 -1.89
C VAL A 328 -15.60 3.77 -3.32
N ALA A 329 -15.55 4.95 -3.91
CA ALA A 329 -15.99 5.15 -5.30
C ALA A 329 -15.17 4.31 -6.30
N LEU A 330 -13.82 4.31 -6.16
CA LEU A 330 -12.94 3.49 -7.00
C LEU A 330 -13.14 1.98 -6.77
N THR A 331 -13.47 1.55 -5.56
CA THR A 331 -13.82 0.15 -5.27
C THR A 331 -15.08 -0.29 -6.01
N VAL A 332 -16.11 0.56 -6.04
CA VAL A 332 -17.33 0.29 -6.81
C VAL A 332 -17.03 0.19 -8.31
N ILE A 333 -16.17 1.07 -8.83
CA ILE A 333 -15.73 1.03 -10.24
C ILE A 333 -14.92 -0.24 -10.51
N ALA A 334 -13.99 -0.58 -9.61
CA ALA A 334 -13.19 -1.80 -9.72
C ALA A 334 -14.08 -3.05 -9.75
N TRP A 335 -15.07 -3.12 -8.87
CA TRP A 335 -16.05 -4.21 -8.83
C TRP A 335 -16.82 -4.34 -10.15
N ARG A 336 -17.34 -3.23 -10.65
CA ARG A 336 -18.16 -3.22 -11.88
C ARG A 336 -17.36 -3.49 -13.15
N ARG A 337 -16.11 -3.04 -13.23
CA ARG A 337 -15.29 -3.14 -14.46
C ARG A 337 -14.38 -4.36 -14.50
N PHE A 338 -13.82 -4.78 -13.36
CA PHE A 338 -12.84 -5.86 -13.32
C PHE A 338 -13.37 -7.12 -12.65
N GLY A 339 -14.59 -7.05 -12.11
CA GLY A 339 -15.31 -8.17 -11.52
C GLY A 339 -15.12 -8.30 -10.00
N ALA A 340 -15.92 -9.21 -9.43
CA ALA A 340 -16.05 -9.40 -8.00
C ALA A 340 -14.73 -9.69 -7.26
N PRO A 341 -13.74 -10.46 -7.77
CA PRO A 341 -12.50 -10.70 -7.04
C PRO A 341 -11.71 -9.42 -6.76
N TYR A 342 -11.64 -8.50 -7.73
CA TYR A 342 -10.95 -7.21 -7.61
C TYR A 342 -11.69 -6.25 -6.67
N GLY A 343 -13.01 -6.19 -6.82
CA GLY A 343 -13.86 -5.38 -5.94
C GLY A 343 -13.86 -5.88 -4.51
N LEU A 344 -13.93 -7.20 -4.31
CA LEU A 344 -13.92 -7.82 -2.98
C LEU A 344 -12.59 -7.59 -2.28
N PHE A 345 -11.47 -7.77 -2.99
CA PHE A 345 -10.16 -7.46 -2.43
C PHE A 345 -10.08 -5.99 -1.98
N ALA A 346 -10.51 -5.04 -2.81
CA ALA A 346 -10.49 -3.63 -2.45
C ALA A 346 -11.42 -3.33 -1.28
N ALA A 347 -12.64 -3.86 -1.27
CA ALA A 347 -13.63 -3.65 -0.21
C ALA A 347 -13.14 -4.19 1.14
N VAL A 348 -12.61 -5.42 1.17
CA VAL A 348 -12.11 -6.03 2.42
C VAL A 348 -10.83 -5.34 2.89
N SER A 349 -9.95 -4.90 1.96
CA SER A 349 -8.74 -4.12 2.31
C SER A 349 -9.09 -2.79 2.98
N LEU A 350 -10.19 -2.14 2.62
CA LEU A 350 -10.70 -0.94 3.29
C LEU A 350 -11.43 -1.29 4.59
N ALA A 351 -12.19 -2.39 4.60
CA ALA A 351 -12.97 -2.77 5.78
C ALA A 351 -12.10 -3.10 6.99
N ILE A 352 -10.93 -3.71 6.79
CA ILE A 352 -10.02 -4.09 7.89
C ILE A 352 -9.63 -2.86 8.75
N PRO A 353 -9.00 -1.80 8.20
CA PRO A 353 -8.65 -0.63 9.01
C PRO A 353 -9.87 0.13 9.53
N LEU A 354 -10.99 0.14 8.81
CA LEU A 354 -12.25 0.74 9.25
C LEU A 354 -12.90 -0.02 10.42
N SER A 355 -12.62 -1.33 10.55
CA SER A 355 -13.09 -2.12 11.71
C SER A 355 -12.25 -1.90 12.97
N VAL A 356 -11.08 -1.26 12.82
CA VAL A 356 -10.16 -0.99 13.93
C VAL A 356 -9.76 0.50 13.90
N PRO A 357 -10.74 1.42 14.07
CA PRO A 357 -10.46 2.85 14.07
C PRO A 357 -9.59 3.26 15.25
N SER A 358 -8.88 4.38 15.13
CA SER A 358 -8.20 5.03 16.25
C SER A 358 -9.14 6.02 16.91
N GLU A 359 -9.16 6.07 18.24
CA GLU A 359 -9.95 7.04 18.99
C GLU A 359 -9.53 8.49 18.70
N ARG A 360 -8.23 8.70 18.45
CA ARG A 360 -7.67 10.03 18.19
C ARG A 360 -7.76 10.45 16.74
N TRP A 361 -7.57 9.48 15.83
CA TRP A 361 -7.53 9.69 14.39
C TRP A 361 -8.33 8.57 13.70
N PRO A 362 -9.65 8.63 13.62
CA PRO A 362 -10.49 7.51 13.21
C PRO A 362 -10.05 6.84 11.89
N LEU A 363 -9.66 7.65 10.91
CA LEU A 363 -9.21 7.19 9.60
C LEU A 363 -7.68 7.23 9.44
N LEU A 364 -6.93 7.12 10.54
CA LEU A 364 -5.47 7.19 10.55
C LEU A 364 -4.82 6.36 9.44
N SER A 365 -4.02 7.03 8.62
CA SER A 365 -3.26 6.43 7.51
C SER A 365 -4.13 5.90 6.35
N MET A 366 -5.37 6.36 6.20
CA MET A 366 -6.25 5.90 5.10
C MET A 366 -5.61 6.04 3.73
N PRO A 367 -4.95 7.16 3.36
CA PRO A 367 -4.28 7.29 2.06
C PRO A 367 -3.17 6.26 1.85
N ARG A 368 -2.40 5.95 2.89
CA ARG A 368 -1.31 4.95 2.86
C ARG A 368 -1.87 3.54 2.65
N PHE A 369 -3.00 3.19 3.26
CA PHE A 369 -3.66 1.91 3.00
C PHE A 369 -4.10 1.80 1.53
N GLY A 370 -4.67 2.86 0.96
CA GLY A 370 -5.10 2.89 -0.44
C GLY A 370 -3.96 2.68 -1.44
N LEU A 371 -2.74 3.11 -1.11
CA LEU A 371 -1.56 2.93 -1.96
C LEU A 371 -1.32 1.46 -2.34
N THR A 372 -1.66 0.53 -1.46
CA THR A 372 -1.42 -0.91 -1.67
C THR A 372 -2.61 -1.66 -2.26
N ILE A 373 -3.74 -1.00 -2.47
CA ILE A 373 -4.95 -1.59 -3.05
C ILE A 373 -4.93 -1.40 -4.57
N PHE A 374 -4.16 -2.23 -5.28
CA PHE A 374 -3.91 -2.06 -6.72
C PHE A 374 -5.16 -1.93 -7.61
N PRO A 375 -6.34 -2.53 -7.31
CA PRO A 375 -7.54 -2.34 -8.13
C PRO A 375 -8.03 -0.90 -8.19
N LEU A 376 -7.70 -0.08 -7.19
CA LEU A 376 -8.04 1.36 -7.20
C LEU A 376 -7.31 2.09 -8.33
N PHE A 377 -6.07 1.72 -8.62
CA PHE A 377 -5.28 2.31 -9.71
C PHE A 377 -5.77 1.85 -11.09
N LEU A 378 -6.23 0.61 -11.23
CA LEU A 378 -6.92 0.14 -12.43
C LEU A 378 -8.22 0.95 -12.67
N ALA A 379 -9.02 1.13 -11.61
CA ALA A 379 -10.24 1.92 -11.68
C ALA A 379 -9.94 3.38 -12.06
N LEU A 380 -8.95 3.98 -11.41
CA LEU A 380 -8.52 5.35 -11.68
C LEU A 380 -8.03 5.51 -13.13
N ALA A 381 -7.21 4.56 -13.63
CA ALA A 381 -6.73 4.57 -15.01
C ALA A 381 -7.87 4.43 -16.04
N SER A 382 -8.93 3.72 -15.68
CA SER A 382 -10.11 3.57 -16.53
C SER A 382 -10.92 4.87 -16.66
N ILE A 383 -10.96 5.70 -15.61
CA ILE A 383 -11.61 7.03 -15.63
C ILE A 383 -10.69 8.03 -16.37
N GLY A 384 -9.41 7.94 -16.13
CA GLY A 384 -8.37 8.77 -16.75
C GLY A 384 -8.16 8.52 -18.25
N ALA A 385 -9.00 7.71 -18.90
CA ALA A 385 -9.01 7.58 -20.35
C ALA A 385 -9.41 8.90 -21.05
N ARG A 386 -10.12 9.78 -20.35
CA ARG A 386 -10.49 11.12 -20.83
C ARG A 386 -9.32 12.09 -20.63
N PRO A 387 -8.79 12.81 -21.66
CA PRO A 387 -7.60 13.65 -21.54
C PRO A 387 -7.66 14.67 -20.40
N ARG A 388 -8.79 15.38 -20.23
CA ARG A 388 -8.97 16.36 -19.16
C ARG A 388 -8.87 15.73 -17.75
N VAL A 389 -9.46 14.53 -17.59
CA VAL A 389 -9.40 13.80 -16.33
C VAL A 389 -7.98 13.30 -16.07
N HIS A 390 -7.27 12.80 -17.09
CA HIS A 390 -5.87 12.43 -17.00
C HIS A 390 -5.00 13.58 -16.50
N THR A 391 -5.11 14.74 -17.13
CA THR A 391 -4.35 15.93 -16.73
C THR A 391 -4.67 16.35 -15.30
N ALA A 392 -5.96 16.35 -14.92
CA ALA A 392 -6.37 16.69 -13.54
C ALA A 392 -5.81 15.71 -12.50
N ILE A 393 -5.86 14.39 -12.78
CA ILE A 393 -5.29 13.38 -11.89
C ILE A 393 -3.78 13.61 -11.71
N LEU A 394 -3.05 13.82 -12.79
CA LEU A 394 -1.60 14.06 -12.72
C LEU A 394 -1.27 15.34 -11.96
N ALA A 395 -1.95 16.44 -12.27
CA ALA A 395 -1.69 17.74 -11.64
C ALA A 395 -1.94 17.67 -10.12
N VAL A 396 -3.11 17.15 -9.70
CA VAL A 396 -3.48 17.05 -8.30
C VAL A 396 -2.58 16.05 -7.56
N SER A 397 -2.34 14.87 -8.14
CA SER A 397 -1.51 13.84 -7.50
C SER A 397 -0.07 14.29 -7.34
N SER A 398 0.53 14.91 -8.37
CA SER A 398 1.92 15.38 -8.31
C SER A 398 2.09 16.54 -7.32
N LEU A 399 1.11 17.46 -7.25
CA LEU A 399 1.13 18.53 -6.27
C LEU A 399 1.08 17.98 -4.84
N LEU A 400 0.12 17.10 -4.55
CA LEU A 400 -0.03 16.50 -3.22
C LEU A 400 1.17 15.62 -2.87
N LEU A 401 1.74 14.88 -3.83
CA LEU A 401 2.97 14.11 -3.61
C LEU A 401 4.14 15.04 -3.25
N GLY A 402 4.31 16.16 -3.95
CA GLY A 402 5.33 17.15 -3.61
C GLY A 402 5.19 17.67 -2.20
N VAL A 403 3.97 18.04 -1.78
CA VAL A 403 3.66 18.46 -0.42
C VAL A 403 3.98 17.35 0.60
N ALA A 404 3.56 16.12 0.35
CA ALA A 404 3.83 14.99 1.23
C ALA A 404 5.33 14.69 1.36
N VAL A 405 6.10 14.79 0.28
CA VAL A 405 7.57 14.59 0.30
C VAL A 405 8.25 15.67 1.13
N VAL A 406 7.84 16.94 1.00
CA VAL A 406 8.38 18.03 1.81
C VAL A 406 8.05 17.82 3.30
N GLN A 407 6.78 17.52 3.62
CA GLN A 407 6.38 17.22 4.99
C GLN A 407 7.18 16.05 5.57
N TRP A 408 7.35 14.97 4.82
CA TRP A 408 8.15 13.82 5.21
C TRP A 408 9.60 14.21 5.51
N ALA A 409 10.25 14.93 4.60
CA ALA A 409 11.64 15.35 4.77
C ALA A 409 11.84 16.25 5.99
N LEU A 410 10.80 17.00 6.39
CA LEU A 410 10.83 17.93 7.52
C LEU A 410 10.33 17.32 8.84
N TRP A 411 10.21 16.00 8.96
CA TRP A 411 9.67 15.33 10.14
C TRP A 411 8.24 15.77 10.52
N GLN A 412 7.46 16.15 9.54
CA GLN A 412 6.04 16.37 9.73
C GLN A 412 5.29 15.07 9.46
N TRP A 413 4.23 14.83 10.23
CA TRP A 413 3.43 13.61 10.05
C TRP A 413 2.79 13.59 8.66
N VAL A 414 2.97 12.47 7.95
CA VAL A 414 2.41 12.20 6.63
C VAL A 414 1.67 10.88 6.71
N ALA A 415 0.31 10.92 6.64
CA ALA A 415 -0.63 9.79 6.66
C ALA A 415 -0.59 8.90 7.90
#